data_459857a6a092c60ba79438f737bf7834
#
_entry.id   459857a6a092c60ba79438f737bf7834
#
_cell.length_a   1.000
_cell.length_b   1.000
_cell.length_c   1.000
_cell.angle_alpha   90.00
_cell.angle_beta   90.00
_cell.angle_gamma   90.00
#
_symmetry.space_group_name_H-M   'P 1'
#
loop_
_entity.id
_entity.type
_entity.pdbx_description
1 polymer ?
#
loop_
_entity_poly.entity_id
_entity_poly.type
_entity_poly.pdbx_seq_one_letter_code
_entity_poly.pdbx_strand_id
1 'polypeptide(L)'
;MAAHSGRNFLASATPAAGKTTFGLRVAWEMLASGRVSRVVVVAPTTHICRQWAADAARYGIDLEPNRPNSDGPETTDFHGVTVTYQTVAAGPGVHADAARRPTLVIADEPHHMGDQASWGLSARRAFDHASFRLLLSGTPFRSDNEAIPWVNYDDDGISSADFTYGYPEALVDRVCRPVTFLPYDGAMEWSSDGKVWNADFDLVIPAAEAARRLRTALAADGDWMGEVLRDADVRLSEVRAAGHPEAGGLVVASDQDHARAIARRLALITGEEPEIVMSDEPGASARIAAFAESDQRWLVSVLMVSEGVDIPRLRVGVYATAARTELFFRQVVGRFIRTTPSPRRQMSYLLLPADSRLKQLAFEIEKERRHAIELGPELADELEELDHELPERSGPGEAFSALSSGEAELDDAILAQTTMQLFATDDFDDSPKPEKTLTSTTSTKRPLKSLAPKSDSAFAVRERLREERKELVADVSRKTGESYQQINARINRELGVKSVSKATREQLEKGNALLERDLRI
;
A
#
# COMPACT_ATOMS: atom_id res chain seq x y z
N MET A 1 12.14 19.67 4.64
CA MET A 1 11.50 19.56 5.95
C MET A 1 12.20 20.35 7.05
N ALA A 2 13.52 20.36 7.17
CA ALA A 2 14.21 21.16 8.18
C ALA A 2 13.88 22.67 8.13
N ALA A 3 13.57 23.21 6.95
CA ALA A 3 13.20 24.61 6.72
C ALA A 3 11.68 24.87 6.72
N HIS A 4 10.85 23.84 6.90
CA HIS A 4 9.40 23.99 6.90
C HIS A 4 8.93 24.60 8.23
N SER A 5 8.26 25.73 8.17
CA SER A 5 7.78 26.47 9.34
C SER A 5 6.38 26.09 9.79
N GLY A 6 5.65 25.33 8.97
CA GLY A 6 4.29 24.88 9.24
C GLY A 6 4.22 23.70 10.22
N ARG A 7 3.01 23.44 10.75
CA ARG A 7 2.74 22.26 11.58
C ARG A 7 2.34 21.03 10.78
N ASN A 8 2.01 21.18 9.52
CA ASN A 8 1.58 20.13 8.62
C ASN A 8 2.58 19.99 7.50
N PHE A 9 2.85 18.78 7.06
CA PHE A 9 3.72 18.50 5.93
C PHE A 9 3.14 17.32 5.16
N LEU A 10 2.78 17.52 3.90
CA LEU A 10 2.34 16.48 3.00
C LEU A 10 3.52 16.03 2.12
N ALA A 11 3.91 14.78 2.29
CA ALA A 11 4.84 14.12 1.38
C ALA A 11 4.05 13.18 0.46
N SER A 12 4.02 13.50 -0.82
CA SER A 12 3.52 12.64 -1.87
C SER A 12 4.67 11.81 -2.42
N ALA A 13 4.59 10.49 -2.32
CA ALA A 13 5.62 9.61 -2.85
C ALA A 13 5.00 8.34 -3.42
N THR A 14 5.47 7.94 -4.61
CA THR A 14 4.97 6.74 -5.28
C THR A 14 5.01 5.52 -4.35
N PRO A 15 4.14 4.52 -4.50
CA PRO A 15 4.27 3.25 -3.79
C PRO A 15 5.69 2.70 -3.89
N ALA A 16 6.17 2.01 -2.86
CA ALA A 16 7.55 1.49 -2.75
C ALA A 16 8.67 2.53 -2.62
N ALA A 17 8.41 3.83 -2.72
CA ALA A 17 9.41 4.89 -2.59
C ALA A 17 9.95 5.12 -1.16
N GLY A 18 9.65 4.24 -0.21
CA GLY A 18 10.19 4.33 1.15
C GLY A 18 9.46 5.31 2.07
N LYS A 19 8.16 5.58 1.88
CA LYS A 19 7.34 6.46 2.75
C LYS A 19 7.51 6.14 4.24
N THR A 20 7.45 4.86 4.61
CA THR A 20 7.64 4.40 6.00
C THR A 20 9.02 4.78 6.54
N THR A 21 10.09 4.51 5.77
CA THR A 21 11.46 4.89 6.13
C THR A 21 11.62 6.40 6.31
N PHE A 22 11.03 7.20 5.42
CA PHE A 22 11.02 8.65 5.54
C PHE A 22 10.30 9.11 6.81
N GLY A 23 9.09 8.59 7.07
CA GLY A 23 8.32 8.92 8.28
C GLY A 23 9.06 8.54 9.56
N LEU A 24 9.69 7.36 9.61
CA LEU A 24 10.49 6.91 10.75
C LEU A 24 11.76 7.74 10.93
N ARG A 25 12.40 8.17 9.84
CA ARG A 25 13.54 9.09 9.94
C ARG A 25 13.14 10.43 10.54
N VAL A 26 12.00 10.98 10.13
CA VAL A 26 11.45 12.21 10.72
C VAL A 26 11.13 12.01 12.19
N ALA A 27 10.50 10.90 12.55
CA ALA A 27 10.18 10.57 13.95
C ALA A 27 11.46 10.49 14.81
N TRP A 28 12.48 9.82 14.30
CA TRP A 28 13.76 9.70 14.99
C TRP A 28 14.43 11.06 15.23
N GLU A 29 14.51 11.91 14.20
CA GLU A 29 15.11 13.26 14.32
C GLU A 29 14.34 14.14 15.31
N MET A 30 13.01 14.07 15.31
CA MET A 30 12.18 14.88 16.20
C MET A 30 12.24 14.41 17.65
N LEU A 31 12.31 13.09 17.88
CA LEU A 31 12.54 12.52 19.22
C LEU A 31 13.95 12.81 19.71
N ALA A 32 14.98 12.57 18.90
CA ALA A 32 16.38 12.80 19.27
C ALA A 32 16.71 14.27 19.56
N SER A 33 16.04 15.20 18.87
CA SER A 33 16.18 16.64 19.11
C SER A 33 15.31 17.17 20.26
N GLY A 34 14.47 16.34 20.86
CA GLY A 34 13.54 16.74 21.92
C GLY A 34 12.38 17.64 21.44
N ARG A 35 12.19 17.78 20.10
CA ARG A 35 11.08 18.56 19.53
C ARG A 35 9.72 17.91 19.81
N VAL A 36 9.70 16.59 19.93
CA VAL A 36 8.57 15.81 20.38
C VAL A 36 9.01 14.77 21.39
N SER A 37 8.10 14.36 22.27
CA SER A 37 8.29 13.29 23.24
C SER A 37 7.40 12.07 22.95
N ARG A 38 6.58 12.17 21.89
CA ARG A 38 5.60 11.14 21.53
C ARG A 38 5.42 11.07 20.02
N VAL A 39 5.22 9.84 19.52
CA VAL A 39 4.89 9.57 18.12
C VAL A 39 3.55 8.81 18.04
N VAL A 40 2.66 9.24 17.18
CA VAL A 40 1.43 8.52 16.83
C VAL A 40 1.47 8.24 15.34
N VAL A 41 1.35 6.98 14.96
CA VAL A 41 1.12 6.60 13.57
C VAL A 41 -0.34 6.21 13.43
N VAL A 42 -1.04 6.84 12.48
CA VAL A 42 -2.41 6.48 12.11
C VAL A 42 -2.38 5.82 10.75
N ALA A 43 -2.88 4.60 10.67
CA ALA A 43 -2.79 3.77 9.47
C ALA A 43 -4.16 3.14 9.11
N PRO A 44 -4.36 2.69 7.86
CA PRO A 44 -5.64 2.15 7.41
C PRO A 44 -6.07 0.86 8.15
N THR A 45 -5.13 -0.04 8.41
CA THR A 45 -5.44 -1.38 8.94
C THR A 45 -4.58 -1.76 10.14
N THR A 46 -5.06 -2.71 10.94
CA THR A 46 -4.32 -3.26 12.09
C THR A 46 -3.02 -3.97 11.68
N HIS A 47 -2.97 -4.50 10.45
CA HIS A 47 -1.78 -5.12 9.90
C HIS A 47 -0.69 -4.07 9.65
N ILE A 48 -1.03 -2.97 8.99
CA ILE A 48 -0.11 -1.84 8.74
C ILE A 48 0.38 -1.24 10.05
N CYS A 49 -0.49 -1.11 11.05
CA CYS A 49 -0.09 -0.67 12.40
C CYS A 49 1.03 -1.55 12.99
N ARG A 50 0.92 -2.88 12.86
CA ARG A 50 1.96 -3.82 13.33
C ARG A 50 3.24 -3.69 12.53
N GLN A 51 3.13 -3.52 11.21
CA GLN A 51 4.29 -3.31 10.33
C GLN A 51 5.03 -2.02 10.70
N TRP A 52 4.32 -0.90 10.88
CA TRP A 52 4.91 0.36 11.36
C TRP A 52 5.64 0.19 12.69
N ALA A 53 5.05 -0.53 13.64
CA ALA A 53 5.68 -0.77 14.94
C ALA A 53 6.94 -1.64 14.81
N ALA A 54 6.91 -2.68 13.97
CA ALA A 54 8.07 -3.53 13.72
C ALA A 54 9.21 -2.77 13.02
N ASP A 55 8.88 -1.96 12.02
CA ASP A 55 9.87 -1.13 11.32
C ASP A 55 10.43 -0.03 12.24
N ALA A 56 9.60 0.62 13.06
CA ALA A 56 10.02 1.63 14.02
C ALA A 56 11.06 1.07 15.02
N ALA A 57 10.87 -0.18 15.47
CA ALA A 57 11.79 -0.83 16.39
C ALA A 57 13.22 -0.95 15.82
N ARG A 58 13.38 -1.11 14.50
CA ARG A 58 14.68 -1.11 13.81
C ARG A 58 15.42 0.22 13.94
N TYR A 59 14.69 1.32 14.13
CA TYR A 59 15.22 2.67 14.37
C TYR A 59 15.35 2.98 15.87
N GLY A 60 15.05 2.02 16.77
CA GLY A 60 15.06 2.21 18.21
C GLY A 60 13.86 3.03 18.70
N ILE A 61 12.78 3.09 17.93
CA ILE A 61 11.52 3.73 18.28
C ILE A 61 10.52 2.63 18.63
N ASP A 62 10.19 2.53 19.91
CA ASP A 62 9.22 1.54 20.38
C ASP A 62 7.80 2.11 20.31
N LEU A 63 6.96 1.57 19.41
CA LEU A 63 5.55 1.92 19.26
C LEU A 63 4.67 0.75 19.68
N GLU A 64 3.63 1.02 20.46
CA GLU A 64 2.65 0.00 20.85
C GLU A 64 1.57 -0.12 19.77
N PRO A 65 1.47 -1.25 19.06
CA PRO A 65 0.50 -1.40 17.97
C PRO A 65 -0.90 -1.73 18.48
N ASN A 66 -1.90 -1.16 17.82
CA ASN A 66 -3.32 -1.47 18.00
C ASN A 66 -3.81 -1.34 19.46
N ARG A 67 -3.26 -0.37 20.21
CA ARG A 67 -3.68 -0.15 21.59
C ARG A 67 -5.16 0.24 21.66
N PRO A 68 -6.01 -0.48 22.44
CA PRO A 68 -7.43 -0.13 22.59
C PRO A 68 -7.60 1.21 23.30
N ASN A 69 -8.61 2.00 22.91
CA ASN A 69 -8.94 3.25 23.58
C ASN A 69 -9.28 3.08 25.08
N SER A 70 -9.82 1.92 25.47
CA SER A 70 -10.11 1.57 26.87
C SER A 70 -8.87 1.54 27.76
N ASP A 71 -7.70 1.27 27.20
CA ASP A 71 -6.45 1.17 27.95
C ASP A 71 -5.80 2.53 28.23
N GLY A 72 -6.33 3.60 27.62
CA GLY A 72 -5.80 4.96 27.75
C GLY A 72 -4.43 5.13 27.08
N PRO A 73 -3.60 6.11 27.52
CA PRO A 73 -2.31 6.36 26.89
C PRO A 73 -1.35 5.18 27.04
N GLU A 74 -0.36 5.13 26.16
CA GLU A 74 0.72 4.13 26.18
C GLU A 74 1.51 4.16 27.50
N THR A 75 2.15 3.05 27.84
CA THR A 75 3.04 2.95 29.01
C THR A 75 4.39 3.63 28.74
N THR A 76 5.15 3.92 29.80
CA THR A 76 6.38 4.72 29.73
C THR A 76 7.54 4.04 28.99
N ASP A 77 7.41 2.78 28.70
CA ASP A 77 8.38 1.97 27.90
C ASP A 77 8.15 2.09 26.38
N PHE A 78 7.15 2.87 25.95
CA PHE A 78 6.90 3.18 24.54
C PHE A 78 7.07 4.67 24.25
N HIS A 79 7.55 4.95 23.04
CA HIS A 79 7.61 6.31 22.48
C HIS A 79 6.25 6.76 21.92
N GLY A 80 5.28 5.87 21.84
CA GLY A 80 3.94 6.17 21.33
C GLY A 80 3.17 4.94 20.87
N VAL A 81 2.23 5.15 19.94
CA VAL A 81 1.31 4.11 19.47
C VAL A 81 1.19 4.09 17.95
N THR A 82 0.79 2.92 17.40
CA THR A 82 0.22 2.86 16.06
C THR A 82 -1.23 2.42 16.16
N VAL A 83 -2.14 3.17 15.54
CA VAL A 83 -3.60 2.98 15.64
C VAL A 83 -4.26 3.12 14.27
N THR A 84 -5.45 2.52 14.11
CA THR A 84 -6.20 2.68 12.87
C THR A 84 -7.04 3.97 12.88
N TYR A 85 -7.41 4.47 11.68
CA TYR A 85 -8.35 5.58 11.54
C TYR A 85 -9.66 5.30 12.27
N GLN A 86 -10.15 4.07 12.21
CA GLN A 86 -11.35 3.63 12.94
C GLN A 86 -11.19 3.73 14.46
N THR A 87 -10.02 3.35 14.99
CA THR A 87 -9.72 3.47 16.44
C THR A 87 -9.74 4.93 16.89
N VAL A 88 -9.13 5.82 16.09
CA VAL A 88 -9.17 7.28 16.35
C VAL A 88 -10.59 7.80 16.30
N ALA A 89 -11.37 7.41 15.29
CA ALA A 89 -12.76 7.84 15.15
C ALA A 89 -13.66 7.40 16.30
N ALA A 90 -13.44 6.19 16.83
CA ALA A 90 -14.20 5.64 17.96
C ALA A 90 -13.91 6.33 19.31
N GLY A 91 -12.75 7.00 19.45
CA GLY A 91 -12.36 7.63 20.72
C GLY A 91 -11.42 8.84 20.57
N PRO A 92 -11.78 9.87 19.79
CA PRO A 92 -10.87 10.98 19.50
C PRO A 92 -10.40 11.74 20.74
N GLY A 93 -11.20 11.77 21.81
CA GLY A 93 -10.85 12.42 23.08
C GLY A 93 -9.64 11.78 23.77
N VAL A 94 -9.50 10.45 23.72
CA VAL A 94 -8.35 9.73 24.30
C VAL A 94 -7.05 10.16 23.62
N HIS A 95 -7.08 10.28 22.29
CA HIS A 95 -5.93 10.71 21.51
C HIS A 95 -5.63 12.21 21.70
N ALA A 96 -6.67 13.05 21.81
CA ALA A 96 -6.53 14.48 22.07
C ALA A 96 -5.84 14.73 23.43
N ASP A 97 -6.25 14.05 24.48
CA ASP A 97 -5.64 14.16 25.81
C ASP A 97 -4.17 13.70 25.80
N ALA A 98 -3.87 12.61 25.11
CA ALA A 98 -2.50 12.13 24.96
C ALA A 98 -1.64 13.07 24.09
N ALA A 99 -2.22 13.74 23.09
CA ALA A 99 -1.55 14.69 22.19
C ALA A 99 -1.27 16.07 22.83
N ARG A 100 -1.65 16.30 24.08
CA ARG A 100 -1.22 17.48 24.87
C ARG A 100 0.28 17.50 25.14
N ARG A 101 0.93 16.36 25.15
CA ARG A 101 2.40 16.26 25.12
C ARG A 101 2.92 16.62 23.72
N PRO A 102 4.15 17.16 23.59
CA PRO A 102 4.74 17.39 22.28
C PRO A 102 4.72 16.10 21.43
N THR A 103 3.83 16.07 20.44
CA THR A 103 3.51 14.86 19.67
C THR A 103 3.73 15.10 18.18
N LEU A 104 4.40 14.13 17.53
CA LEU A 104 4.38 13.95 16.09
C LEU A 104 3.25 12.98 15.73
N VAL A 105 2.39 13.37 14.82
CA VAL A 105 1.40 12.49 14.18
C VAL A 105 1.87 12.18 12.77
N ILE A 106 1.96 10.89 12.43
CA ILE A 106 2.20 10.40 11.07
C ILE A 106 0.90 9.78 10.59
N ALA A 107 0.29 10.37 9.56
CA ALA A 107 -0.91 9.86 8.92
C ALA A 107 -0.50 9.12 7.63
N ASP A 108 -0.58 7.80 7.65
CA ASP A 108 -0.27 6.94 6.51
C ASP A 108 -1.52 6.76 5.64
N GLU A 109 -1.42 7.09 4.35
CA GLU A 109 -2.51 7.13 3.38
C GLU A 109 -3.72 7.94 3.92
N PRO A 110 -3.56 9.26 4.11
CA PRO A 110 -4.54 10.12 4.78
C PRO A 110 -5.88 10.27 4.03
N HIS A 111 -5.98 9.81 2.78
CA HIS A 111 -7.24 9.78 2.05
C HIS A 111 -8.31 8.89 2.75
N HIS A 112 -7.87 7.91 3.56
CA HIS A 112 -8.78 7.12 4.40
C HIS A 112 -9.47 7.92 5.51
N MET A 113 -9.02 9.13 5.85
CA MET A 113 -9.75 9.99 6.79
C MET A 113 -11.14 10.35 6.30
N GLY A 114 -11.43 10.07 5.05
CA GLY A 114 -12.65 10.44 4.41
C GLY A 114 -13.61 9.32 4.07
N ASP A 115 -13.25 8.07 4.31
CA ASP A 115 -14.14 6.92 4.04
C ASP A 115 -15.48 7.05 4.76
N GLN A 116 -15.48 7.81 5.86
CA GLN A 116 -16.69 8.35 6.49
C GLN A 116 -16.42 9.82 6.86
N ALA A 117 -17.31 10.74 6.52
CA ALA A 117 -17.18 12.17 6.82
C ALA A 117 -16.89 12.46 8.31
N SER A 118 -17.29 11.55 9.21
CA SER A 118 -16.99 11.60 10.64
C SER A 118 -15.54 11.35 11.00
N TRP A 119 -14.76 10.65 10.16
CA TRP A 119 -13.36 10.30 10.49
C TRP A 119 -12.43 11.52 10.37
N GLY A 120 -12.63 12.36 9.35
CA GLY A 120 -11.89 13.60 9.19
C GLY A 120 -12.10 14.56 10.35
N LEU A 121 -13.33 14.73 10.82
CA LEU A 121 -13.66 15.54 12.01
C LEU A 121 -13.07 14.94 13.29
N SER A 122 -13.10 13.61 13.43
CA SER A 122 -12.52 12.91 14.58
C SER A 122 -11.00 13.03 14.59
N ALA A 123 -10.33 12.93 13.42
CA ALA A 123 -8.90 13.14 13.32
C ALA A 123 -8.49 14.56 13.70
N ARG A 124 -9.21 15.59 13.24
CA ARG A 124 -8.99 16.98 13.67
C ARG A 124 -9.16 17.11 15.20
N ARG A 125 -10.25 16.60 15.77
CA ARG A 125 -10.47 16.62 17.21
C ARG A 125 -9.35 15.94 18.00
N ALA A 126 -8.82 14.83 17.48
CA ALA A 126 -7.75 14.07 18.11
C ALA A 126 -6.39 14.78 18.05
N PHE A 127 -6.07 15.47 16.92
CA PHE A 127 -4.70 15.84 16.62
C PHE A 127 -4.47 17.31 16.21
N ASP A 128 -5.47 18.20 16.23
CA ASP A 128 -5.23 19.62 15.91
C ASP A 128 -4.21 20.28 16.85
N HIS A 129 -4.08 19.78 18.08
CA HIS A 129 -3.11 20.26 19.06
C HIS A 129 -1.73 19.61 18.97
N ALA A 130 -1.55 18.59 18.09
CA ALA A 130 -0.25 17.97 17.91
C ALA A 130 0.81 18.98 17.44
N SER A 131 2.06 18.77 17.89
CA SER A 131 3.17 19.67 17.56
C SER A 131 3.48 19.67 16.07
N PHE A 132 3.37 18.50 15.44
CA PHE A 132 3.60 18.33 14.01
C PHE A 132 2.77 17.18 13.44
N ARG A 133 2.29 17.34 12.21
CA ARG A 133 1.56 16.33 11.45
C ARG A 133 2.28 16.09 10.13
N LEU A 134 2.73 14.85 9.93
CA LEU A 134 3.32 14.36 8.70
C LEU A 134 2.28 13.48 8.00
N LEU A 135 1.87 13.88 6.82
CA LEU A 135 0.95 13.11 5.97
C LEU A 135 1.76 12.42 4.88
N LEU A 136 1.59 11.13 4.72
CA LEU A 136 2.30 10.30 3.75
C LEU A 136 1.30 9.67 2.79
N SER A 137 1.35 10.00 1.51
CA SER A 137 0.43 9.43 0.51
C SER A 137 1.15 9.13 -0.79
N GLY A 138 0.72 8.06 -1.46
CA GLY A 138 1.09 7.82 -2.86
C GLY A 138 0.15 8.53 -3.83
N THR A 139 -1.01 8.92 -3.33
CA THR A 139 -2.11 9.55 -4.08
C THR A 139 -2.81 10.53 -3.15
N PRO A 140 -2.37 11.81 -3.09
CA PRO A 140 -2.91 12.79 -2.15
C PRO A 140 -4.28 13.36 -2.57
N PHE A 141 -5.09 12.58 -3.25
CA PHE A 141 -6.46 12.91 -3.66
C PHE A 141 -7.42 11.80 -3.22
N ARG A 142 -8.70 12.11 -3.16
CA ARG A 142 -9.78 11.19 -2.81
C ARG A 142 -10.68 10.95 -4.01
N SER A 143 -11.32 9.79 -4.03
CA SER A 143 -12.27 9.41 -5.08
C SER A 143 -13.59 10.20 -5.04
N ASP A 144 -13.92 10.81 -3.90
CA ASP A 144 -15.15 11.57 -3.64
C ASP A 144 -14.96 13.09 -3.67
N ASN A 145 -13.78 13.59 -4.02
CA ASN A 145 -13.40 14.99 -4.07
C ASN A 145 -13.59 15.76 -2.73
N GLU A 146 -13.71 15.07 -1.59
CA GLU A 146 -13.71 15.75 -0.30
C GLU A 146 -12.28 16.08 0.18
N ALA A 147 -12.13 17.22 0.86
CA ALA A 147 -10.83 17.68 1.33
C ALA A 147 -10.26 16.78 2.45
N ILE A 148 -9.02 16.33 2.28
CA ILE A 148 -8.28 15.60 3.31
C ILE A 148 -7.88 16.59 4.42
N PRO A 149 -8.07 16.28 5.71
CA PRO A 149 -7.65 17.16 6.80
C PRO A 149 -6.18 17.54 6.71
N TRP A 150 -5.87 18.81 6.94
CA TRP A 150 -4.52 19.40 6.97
C TRP A 150 -3.76 19.41 5.63
N VAL A 151 -4.41 19.04 4.54
CA VAL A 151 -3.89 19.18 3.17
C VAL A 151 -4.30 20.54 2.62
N ASN A 152 -3.38 21.22 1.96
CA ASN A 152 -3.66 22.44 1.22
C ASN A 152 -4.15 22.08 -0.18
N TYR A 153 -5.11 22.85 -0.67
CA TYR A 153 -5.66 22.72 -2.02
C TYR A 153 -5.51 24.06 -2.72
N ASP A 154 -5.26 24.03 -4.01
CA ASP A 154 -5.30 25.20 -4.87
C ASP A 154 -6.74 25.61 -5.23
N ASP A 155 -6.88 26.65 -6.05
CA ASP A 155 -8.19 27.19 -6.46
C ASP A 155 -8.99 26.20 -7.32
N ASP A 156 -8.29 25.24 -7.95
CA ASP A 156 -8.91 24.15 -8.76
C ASP A 156 -9.24 22.92 -7.92
N GLY A 157 -9.00 22.95 -6.61
CA GLY A 157 -9.25 21.84 -5.70
C GLY A 157 -8.22 20.72 -5.80
N ILE A 158 -7.05 20.99 -6.40
CA ILE A 158 -5.94 20.04 -6.49
C ILE A 158 -5.09 20.14 -5.23
N SER A 159 -4.74 18.99 -4.63
CA SER A 159 -3.91 18.95 -3.43
C SER A 159 -2.48 19.40 -3.73
N SER A 160 -1.95 20.31 -2.90
CA SER A 160 -0.57 20.78 -2.98
C SER A 160 0.30 20.06 -1.96
N ALA A 161 1.23 19.24 -2.44
CA ALA A 161 2.20 18.55 -1.58
C ALA A 161 3.40 19.44 -1.28
N ASP A 162 3.91 19.41 -0.03
CA ASP A 162 5.14 20.10 0.36
C ASP A 162 6.40 19.42 -0.20
N PHE A 163 6.29 18.14 -0.55
CA PHE A 163 7.33 17.35 -1.20
C PHE A 163 6.70 16.27 -2.07
N THR A 164 7.21 16.15 -3.29
CA THR A 164 6.80 15.10 -4.22
C THR A 164 8.02 14.29 -4.64
N TYR A 165 7.86 12.95 -4.61
CA TYR A 165 8.80 12.00 -5.16
C TYR A 165 7.99 10.99 -5.97
N GLY A 166 7.85 11.30 -7.24
CA GLY A 166 6.98 10.57 -8.17
C GLY A 166 7.61 9.28 -8.69
N TYR A 167 6.87 8.62 -9.54
CA TYR A 167 7.32 7.40 -10.21
C TYR A 167 8.51 7.67 -11.15
N PRO A 168 8.59 8.81 -11.89
CA PRO A 168 9.75 9.13 -12.71
C PRO A 168 11.05 9.19 -11.92
N GLU A 169 11.09 9.93 -10.82
CA GLU A 169 12.29 10.06 -9.99
C GLU A 169 12.66 8.71 -9.35
N ALA A 170 11.66 7.92 -8.93
CA ALA A 170 11.88 6.60 -8.35
C ALA A 170 12.43 5.58 -9.36
N LEU A 171 12.10 5.72 -10.64
CA LEU A 171 12.69 4.93 -11.73
C LEU A 171 14.16 5.32 -11.96
N VAL A 172 14.46 6.61 -12.07
CA VAL A 172 15.83 7.11 -12.24
C VAL A 172 16.73 6.67 -11.09
N ASP A 173 16.22 6.75 -9.86
CA ASP A 173 16.94 6.31 -8.65
C ASP A 173 16.96 4.79 -8.48
N ARG A 174 16.31 4.02 -9.37
CA ARG A 174 16.19 2.55 -9.32
C ARG A 174 15.54 2.03 -8.03
N VAL A 175 14.72 2.85 -7.42
CA VAL A 175 13.90 2.49 -6.25
C VAL A 175 12.67 1.70 -6.67
N CYS A 176 12.14 2.02 -7.85
CA CYS A 176 11.05 1.30 -8.50
C CYS A 176 11.53 0.65 -9.80
N ARG A 177 10.80 -0.40 -10.23
CA ARG A 177 10.98 -1.00 -11.57
C ARG A 177 9.93 -0.49 -12.54
N PRO A 178 10.20 -0.50 -13.83
CA PRO A 178 9.22 -0.18 -14.85
C PRO A 178 8.10 -1.24 -14.91
N VAL A 179 6.90 -0.78 -15.26
CA VAL A 179 5.74 -1.62 -15.56
C VAL A 179 5.32 -1.39 -17.00
N THR A 180 5.04 -2.48 -17.71
CA THR A 180 4.48 -2.48 -19.06
C THR A 180 3.02 -2.92 -18.97
N PHE A 181 2.15 -2.17 -19.61
CA PHE A 181 0.72 -2.48 -19.68
C PHE A 181 0.43 -3.27 -20.96
N LEU A 182 -0.34 -4.34 -20.81
CA LEU A 182 -0.77 -5.20 -21.90
C LEU A 182 -2.30 -5.17 -21.97
N PRO A 183 -2.90 -4.22 -22.72
CA PRO A 183 -4.34 -4.17 -22.90
C PRO A 183 -4.77 -5.33 -23.81
N TYR A 184 -5.76 -6.09 -23.36
CA TYR A 184 -6.36 -7.20 -24.07
C TYR A 184 -7.70 -6.80 -24.63
N ASP A 185 -7.82 -6.89 -25.94
CA ASP A 185 -9.08 -6.73 -26.66
C ASP A 185 -9.74 -8.09 -26.91
N GLY A 186 -10.84 -8.12 -27.62
CA GLY A 186 -11.57 -9.31 -28.03
C GLY A 186 -13.05 -9.02 -28.19
N ALA A 187 -13.70 -9.79 -29.07
CA ALA A 187 -15.14 -9.71 -29.27
C ALA A 187 -15.88 -10.42 -28.13
N MET A 188 -16.76 -9.70 -27.43
CA MET A 188 -17.66 -10.21 -26.41
C MET A 188 -19.09 -10.24 -26.91
N GLU A 189 -19.82 -11.32 -26.59
CA GLU A 189 -21.24 -11.43 -26.88
C GLU A 189 -22.03 -11.43 -25.56
N TRP A 190 -23.08 -10.59 -25.49
CA TRP A 190 -23.99 -10.53 -24.34
C TRP A 190 -25.40 -10.19 -24.78
N SER A 191 -26.38 -10.54 -23.98
CA SER A 191 -27.79 -10.18 -24.20
C SER A 191 -28.21 -9.08 -23.24
N SER A 192 -28.88 -8.07 -23.76
CA SER A 192 -29.43 -6.93 -23.03
C SER A 192 -30.75 -6.45 -23.65
N ASP A 193 -31.80 -6.34 -22.85
CA ASP A 193 -33.11 -5.86 -23.23
C ASP A 193 -33.69 -6.58 -24.50
N GLY A 194 -33.46 -7.90 -24.59
CA GLY A 194 -33.89 -8.73 -25.70
C GLY A 194 -33.07 -8.56 -27.00
N LYS A 195 -31.95 -7.81 -26.95
CA LYS A 195 -31.01 -7.67 -28.06
C LYS A 195 -29.74 -8.42 -27.73
N VAL A 196 -29.15 -9.06 -28.72
CA VAL A 196 -27.80 -9.63 -28.65
C VAL A 196 -26.83 -8.57 -29.14
N TRP A 197 -25.82 -8.32 -28.31
CA TRP A 197 -24.71 -7.43 -28.61
C TRP A 197 -23.48 -8.27 -28.90
N ASN A 198 -22.70 -7.85 -29.87
CA ASN A 198 -21.35 -8.39 -30.13
C ASN A 198 -20.45 -7.18 -30.40
N ALA A 199 -19.43 -6.99 -29.53
CA ALA A 199 -18.55 -5.85 -29.63
C ALA A 199 -17.18 -6.16 -28.97
N ASP A 200 -16.13 -5.65 -29.58
CA ASP A 200 -14.80 -5.50 -28.98
C ASP A 200 -14.70 -4.21 -28.15
N PHE A 201 -13.57 -3.94 -27.53
CA PHE A 201 -13.41 -2.72 -26.71
C PHE A 201 -13.24 -1.44 -27.54
N ASP A 202 -12.87 -1.54 -28.82
CA ASP A 202 -12.69 -0.37 -29.70
C ASP A 202 -14.03 0.20 -30.18
N LEU A 203 -15.11 -0.62 -30.16
CA LEU A 203 -16.43 -0.13 -30.55
C LEU A 203 -17.03 0.81 -29.51
N VAL A 204 -17.36 2.03 -29.94
CA VAL A 204 -18.05 3.02 -29.08
C VAL A 204 -19.52 2.63 -28.92
N ILE A 205 -19.93 2.33 -27.70
CA ILE A 205 -21.28 1.91 -27.33
C ILE A 205 -21.77 2.70 -26.10
N PRO A 206 -23.10 2.74 -25.85
CA PRO A 206 -23.61 3.42 -24.65
C PRO A 206 -22.92 2.95 -23.35
N ALA A 207 -22.73 3.84 -22.40
CA ALA A 207 -22.00 3.57 -21.15
C ALA A 207 -22.53 2.34 -20.36
N ALA A 208 -23.86 2.13 -20.38
CA ALA A 208 -24.46 0.95 -19.75
C ALA A 208 -24.03 -0.36 -20.43
N GLU A 209 -23.96 -0.36 -21.77
CA GLU A 209 -23.55 -1.52 -22.56
C GLU A 209 -22.02 -1.72 -22.46
N ALA A 210 -21.23 -0.66 -22.43
CA ALA A 210 -19.79 -0.73 -22.17
C ALA A 210 -19.49 -1.36 -20.79
N ALA A 211 -20.28 -1.03 -19.78
CA ALA A 211 -20.16 -1.67 -18.47
C ALA A 211 -20.58 -3.16 -18.48
N ARG A 212 -21.53 -3.55 -19.35
CA ARG A 212 -21.90 -4.96 -19.53
C ARG A 212 -20.82 -5.72 -20.29
N ARG A 213 -20.30 -5.14 -21.39
CA ARG A 213 -19.15 -5.69 -22.13
C ARG A 213 -17.99 -6.00 -21.21
N LEU A 214 -17.57 -5.02 -20.39
CA LEU A 214 -16.49 -5.24 -19.44
C LEU A 214 -16.79 -6.38 -18.45
N ARG A 215 -18.00 -6.46 -17.91
CA ARG A 215 -18.40 -7.57 -17.04
C ARG A 215 -18.40 -8.93 -17.75
N THR A 216 -18.77 -8.97 -19.02
CA THR A 216 -18.72 -10.18 -19.85
C THR A 216 -17.27 -10.63 -20.07
N ALA A 217 -16.36 -9.71 -20.40
CA ALA A 217 -14.93 -10.01 -20.52
C ALA A 217 -14.35 -10.55 -19.21
N LEU A 218 -14.75 -9.98 -18.07
CA LEU A 218 -14.26 -10.38 -16.75
C LEU A 218 -14.90 -11.67 -16.22
N ALA A 219 -15.88 -12.28 -16.91
CA ALA A 219 -16.48 -13.54 -16.46
C ALA A 219 -15.41 -14.65 -16.36
N ALA A 220 -15.27 -15.26 -15.19
CA ALA A 220 -14.21 -16.24 -14.91
C ALA A 220 -14.25 -17.47 -15.81
N ASP A 221 -15.43 -17.85 -16.29
CA ASP A 221 -15.68 -18.97 -17.20
C ASP A 221 -15.65 -18.57 -18.69
N GLY A 222 -15.57 -17.25 -18.99
CA GLY A 222 -15.51 -16.71 -20.35
C GLY A 222 -14.19 -17.03 -21.07
N ASP A 223 -14.24 -17.16 -22.40
CA ASP A 223 -13.04 -17.46 -23.20
C ASP A 223 -11.99 -16.38 -23.09
N TRP A 224 -12.39 -15.12 -23.10
CA TRP A 224 -11.50 -13.97 -22.95
C TRP A 224 -10.65 -14.06 -21.66
N MET A 225 -11.28 -14.28 -20.52
CA MET A 225 -10.57 -14.43 -19.25
C MET A 225 -9.63 -15.65 -19.28
N GLY A 226 -10.05 -16.74 -19.90
CA GLY A 226 -9.21 -17.91 -20.03
C GLY A 226 -7.97 -17.70 -20.88
N GLU A 227 -8.05 -16.87 -21.91
CA GLU A 227 -6.89 -16.50 -22.74
C GLU A 227 -5.95 -15.58 -21.98
N VAL A 228 -6.48 -14.54 -21.34
CA VAL A 228 -5.67 -13.63 -20.53
C VAL A 228 -4.91 -14.36 -19.42
N LEU A 229 -5.54 -15.31 -18.73
CA LEU A 229 -4.88 -16.10 -17.67
C LEU A 229 -3.78 -17.02 -18.24
N ARG A 230 -4.00 -17.64 -19.43
CA ARG A 230 -2.97 -18.44 -20.09
C ARG A 230 -1.76 -17.60 -20.50
N ASP A 231 -1.99 -16.46 -21.12
CA ASP A 231 -0.94 -15.57 -21.56
C ASP A 231 -0.19 -14.97 -20.37
N ALA A 232 -0.88 -14.64 -19.28
CA ALA A 232 -0.27 -14.20 -18.05
C ALA A 232 0.66 -15.29 -17.45
N ASP A 233 0.24 -16.58 -17.46
CA ASP A 233 1.08 -17.65 -16.94
C ASP A 233 2.28 -17.96 -17.86
N VAL A 234 2.09 -17.84 -19.16
CA VAL A 234 3.21 -17.92 -20.10
C VAL A 234 4.20 -16.79 -19.86
N ARG A 235 3.71 -15.54 -19.72
CA ARG A 235 4.56 -14.38 -19.38
C ARG A 235 5.31 -14.58 -18.07
N LEU A 236 4.65 -15.10 -17.04
CA LEU A 236 5.30 -15.42 -15.77
C LEU A 236 6.39 -16.49 -15.94
N SER A 237 6.15 -17.49 -16.79
CA SER A 237 7.14 -18.53 -17.10
C SER A 237 8.37 -17.95 -17.82
N GLU A 238 8.17 -17.03 -18.76
CA GLU A 238 9.24 -16.30 -19.45
C GLU A 238 10.08 -15.49 -18.45
N VAL A 239 9.44 -14.72 -17.58
CA VAL A 239 10.11 -13.95 -16.53
C VAL A 239 10.92 -14.87 -15.60
N ARG A 240 10.38 -16.03 -15.22
CA ARG A 240 11.10 -17.01 -14.40
C ARG A 240 12.31 -17.59 -15.13
N ALA A 241 12.18 -17.90 -16.41
CA ALA A 241 13.27 -18.41 -17.25
C ALA A 241 14.36 -17.35 -17.50
N ALA A 242 14.00 -16.07 -17.51
CA ALA A 242 14.92 -14.94 -17.70
C ALA A 242 15.69 -14.54 -16.42
N GLY A 243 15.82 -15.43 -15.44
CA GLY A 243 16.63 -15.23 -14.24
C GLY A 243 15.87 -14.76 -13.00
N HIS A 244 14.55 -14.88 -12.99
CA HIS A 244 13.70 -14.57 -11.83
C HIS A 244 12.87 -15.79 -11.38
N PRO A 245 13.51 -16.90 -10.97
CA PRO A 245 12.81 -18.16 -10.70
C PRO A 245 11.73 -18.05 -9.61
N GLU A 246 11.87 -17.09 -8.71
CA GLU A 246 10.92 -16.80 -7.62
C GLU A 246 9.79 -15.86 -8.02
N ALA A 247 9.80 -15.31 -9.25
CA ALA A 247 8.78 -14.35 -9.68
C ALA A 247 7.37 -14.88 -9.48
N GLY A 248 6.49 -14.04 -8.96
CA GLY A 248 5.10 -14.35 -8.71
C GLY A 248 4.14 -13.52 -9.56
N GLY A 249 2.94 -14.05 -9.73
CA GLY A 249 1.82 -13.36 -10.35
C GLY A 249 0.72 -12.99 -9.35
N LEU A 250 -0.05 -11.94 -9.67
CA LEU A 250 -1.22 -11.52 -8.90
C LEU A 250 -2.41 -11.31 -9.81
N VAL A 251 -3.53 -11.97 -9.51
CA VAL A 251 -4.81 -11.65 -10.13
C VAL A 251 -5.66 -10.85 -9.15
N VAL A 252 -6.09 -9.65 -9.59
CA VAL A 252 -6.96 -8.78 -8.81
C VAL A 252 -8.40 -9.01 -9.26
N ALA A 253 -9.18 -9.74 -8.46
CA ALA A 253 -10.56 -10.11 -8.75
C ALA A 253 -11.56 -9.07 -8.26
N SER A 254 -12.79 -9.08 -8.81
CA SER A 254 -13.86 -8.15 -8.46
C SER A 254 -14.45 -8.39 -7.06
N ASP A 255 -14.67 -9.67 -6.72
CA ASP A 255 -15.26 -10.12 -5.46
C ASP A 255 -14.77 -11.53 -5.09
N GLN A 256 -15.21 -12.04 -3.94
CA GLN A 256 -14.76 -13.31 -3.40
C GLN A 256 -15.15 -14.52 -4.27
N ASP A 257 -16.35 -14.53 -4.83
CA ASP A 257 -16.82 -15.65 -5.68
C ASP A 257 -16.07 -15.65 -7.00
N HIS A 258 -15.84 -14.47 -7.56
CA HIS A 258 -15.00 -14.27 -8.74
C HIS A 258 -13.56 -14.72 -8.48
N ALA A 259 -12.95 -14.37 -7.34
CA ALA A 259 -11.62 -14.83 -6.96
C ALA A 259 -11.51 -16.36 -6.89
N ARG A 260 -12.51 -17.03 -6.28
CA ARG A 260 -12.55 -18.51 -6.23
C ARG A 260 -12.72 -19.13 -7.62
N ALA A 261 -13.54 -18.53 -8.48
CA ALA A 261 -13.76 -19.01 -9.84
C ALA A 261 -12.48 -18.87 -10.70
N ILE A 262 -11.82 -17.71 -10.64
CA ILE A 262 -10.53 -17.49 -11.30
C ILE A 262 -9.47 -18.46 -10.78
N ALA A 263 -9.39 -18.67 -9.48
CA ALA A 263 -8.39 -19.58 -8.89
C ALA A 263 -8.56 -21.01 -9.41
N ARG A 264 -9.80 -21.53 -9.45
CA ARG A 264 -10.07 -22.85 -10.05
C ARG A 264 -9.64 -22.91 -11.52
N ARG A 265 -9.92 -21.85 -12.30
CA ARG A 265 -9.53 -21.82 -13.70
C ARG A 265 -8.02 -21.75 -13.87
N LEU A 266 -7.35 -20.97 -13.05
CA LEU A 266 -5.90 -20.85 -13.07
C LEU A 266 -5.23 -22.17 -12.68
N ALA A 267 -5.77 -22.90 -11.68
CA ALA A 267 -5.30 -24.23 -11.33
C ALA A 267 -5.41 -25.23 -12.50
N LEU A 268 -6.48 -25.15 -13.29
CA LEU A 268 -6.63 -25.98 -14.50
C LEU A 268 -5.63 -25.60 -15.61
N ILE A 269 -5.26 -24.32 -15.70
CA ILE A 269 -4.30 -23.84 -16.70
C ILE A 269 -2.86 -24.20 -16.31
N THR A 270 -2.50 -23.99 -15.05
CA THR A 270 -1.11 -24.13 -14.59
C THR A 270 -0.78 -25.52 -14.04
N GLY A 271 -1.79 -26.28 -13.62
CA GLY A 271 -1.62 -27.53 -12.87
C GLY A 271 -1.24 -27.34 -11.40
N GLU A 272 -1.19 -26.08 -10.92
CA GLU A 272 -0.83 -25.74 -9.54
C GLU A 272 -1.97 -24.91 -8.91
N GLU A 273 -2.29 -25.19 -7.62
CA GLU A 273 -3.27 -24.39 -6.89
C GLU A 273 -2.71 -23.01 -6.53
N PRO A 274 -3.37 -21.91 -6.97
CA PRO A 274 -2.96 -20.59 -6.57
C PRO A 274 -3.32 -20.31 -5.11
N GLU A 275 -2.54 -19.46 -4.42
CA GLU A 275 -2.95 -18.93 -3.12
C GLU A 275 -4.11 -17.95 -3.30
N ILE A 276 -5.14 -18.07 -2.44
CA ILE A 276 -6.29 -17.15 -2.46
C ILE A 276 -6.30 -16.38 -1.15
N VAL A 277 -6.31 -15.05 -1.23
CA VAL A 277 -6.37 -14.19 -0.06
C VAL A 277 -7.57 -13.25 -0.14
N MET A 278 -8.41 -13.34 0.88
CA MET A 278 -9.56 -12.47 1.08
C MET A 278 -9.35 -11.66 2.36
N SER A 279 -9.63 -10.36 2.31
CA SER A 279 -9.35 -9.42 3.40
C SER A 279 -10.07 -9.74 4.70
N ASP A 280 -11.24 -10.35 4.64
CA ASP A 280 -12.09 -10.61 5.80
C ASP A 280 -11.80 -11.97 6.48
N GLU A 281 -10.86 -12.75 5.92
CA GLU A 281 -10.53 -14.07 6.45
C GLU A 281 -9.48 -13.99 7.56
N PRO A 282 -9.70 -14.69 8.70
CA PRO A 282 -8.65 -14.83 9.69
C PRO A 282 -7.39 -15.46 9.09
N GLY A 283 -6.22 -14.88 9.37
CA GLY A 283 -4.95 -15.38 8.85
C GLY A 283 -4.56 -14.90 7.45
N ALA A 284 -5.34 -14.04 6.79
CA ALA A 284 -5.01 -13.47 5.49
C ALA A 284 -3.59 -12.88 5.45
N SER A 285 -3.22 -12.08 6.45
CA SER A 285 -1.87 -11.47 6.54
C SER A 285 -0.74 -12.52 6.64
N ALA A 286 -0.97 -13.62 7.35
CA ALA A 286 0.02 -14.70 7.47
C ALA A 286 0.19 -15.45 6.14
N ARG A 287 -0.91 -15.70 5.40
CA ARG A 287 -0.86 -16.31 4.06
C ARG A 287 -0.14 -15.41 3.06
N ILE A 288 -0.39 -14.10 3.11
CA ILE A 288 0.33 -13.12 2.28
C ILE A 288 1.82 -13.16 2.57
N ALA A 289 2.22 -13.14 3.85
CA ALA A 289 3.62 -13.20 4.25
C ALA A 289 4.26 -14.52 3.80
N ALA A 290 3.57 -15.66 3.96
CA ALA A 290 4.03 -16.95 3.47
C ALA A 290 4.18 -16.97 1.94
N PHE A 291 3.22 -16.41 1.20
CA PHE A 291 3.33 -16.29 -0.24
C PHE A 291 4.51 -15.38 -0.64
N ALA A 292 4.74 -14.28 0.05
CA ALA A 292 5.84 -13.34 -0.25
C ALA A 292 7.22 -14.01 -0.17
N GLU A 293 7.40 -14.98 0.73
CA GLU A 293 8.65 -15.72 0.96
C GLU A 293 8.72 -17.05 0.20
N SER A 294 7.65 -17.44 -0.51
CA SER A 294 7.59 -18.70 -1.27
C SER A 294 7.98 -18.49 -2.74
N ASP A 295 8.09 -19.61 -3.47
CA ASP A 295 8.22 -19.67 -4.92
C ASP A 295 6.89 -19.95 -5.63
N GLN A 296 5.78 -19.96 -4.90
CA GLN A 296 4.42 -20.18 -5.41
C GLN A 296 4.12 -19.23 -6.57
N ARG A 297 3.50 -19.73 -7.66
CA ARG A 297 3.36 -18.96 -8.90
C ARG A 297 2.34 -17.84 -8.79
N TRP A 298 1.13 -18.14 -8.28
CA TRP A 298 0.00 -17.22 -8.37
C TRP A 298 -0.65 -16.94 -7.03
N LEU A 299 -0.96 -15.68 -6.84
CA LEU A 299 -1.85 -15.17 -5.81
C LEU A 299 -3.12 -14.63 -6.46
N VAL A 300 -4.29 -15.00 -5.97
CA VAL A 300 -5.57 -14.42 -6.36
C VAL A 300 -6.14 -13.66 -5.18
N SER A 301 -6.51 -12.42 -5.37
CA SER A 301 -7.05 -11.60 -4.30
C SER A 301 -8.19 -10.71 -4.75
N VAL A 302 -9.05 -10.34 -3.82
CA VAL A 302 -10.11 -9.35 -4.01
C VAL A 302 -9.55 -7.94 -3.80
N LEU A 303 -10.22 -6.93 -4.31
CA LEU A 303 -9.94 -5.48 -4.28
C LEU A 303 -9.13 -4.95 -3.08
N MET A 304 -9.24 -5.56 -1.91
CA MET A 304 -8.66 -5.03 -0.66
C MET A 304 -7.20 -5.42 -0.38
N VAL A 305 -6.55 -6.24 -1.21
CA VAL A 305 -5.08 -6.42 -1.12
C VAL A 305 -4.34 -5.18 -1.67
N SER A 306 -5.08 -4.13 -2.02
CA SER A 306 -4.50 -2.85 -2.44
C SER A 306 -3.64 -2.19 -1.36
N GLU A 307 -3.82 -2.50 -0.06
CA GLU A 307 -3.10 -1.82 1.01
C GLU A 307 -2.39 -2.77 1.98
N GLY A 308 -1.17 -2.41 2.35
CA GLY A 308 -0.41 -3.10 3.39
C GLY A 308 0.32 -4.38 2.99
N VAL A 309 0.24 -4.81 1.73
CA VAL A 309 0.93 -6.02 1.25
C VAL A 309 2.21 -5.66 0.51
N ASP A 310 3.34 -6.08 1.03
CA ASP A 310 4.64 -5.95 0.37
C ASP A 310 5.11 -7.30 -0.16
N ILE A 311 4.95 -7.52 -1.47
CA ILE A 311 5.40 -8.72 -2.17
C ILE A 311 6.30 -8.29 -3.35
N PRO A 312 7.59 -8.01 -3.12
CA PRO A 312 8.48 -7.47 -4.16
C PRO A 312 8.68 -8.40 -5.35
N ARG A 313 8.45 -9.71 -5.20
CA ARG A 313 8.58 -10.70 -6.26
C ARG A 313 7.43 -10.73 -7.28
N LEU A 314 6.35 -9.94 -7.09
CA LEU A 314 5.26 -9.84 -8.08
C LEU A 314 5.75 -9.17 -9.36
N ARG A 315 5.63 -9.89 -10.49
CA ARG A 315 6.14 -9.46 -11.81
C ARG A 315 5.07 -9.43 -12.88
N VAL A 316 4.04 -10.26 -12.76
CA VAL A 316 2.94 -10.34 -13.72
C VAL A 316 1.62 -10.14 -13.02
N GLY A 317 0.78 -9.24 -13.53
CA GLY A 317 -0.52 -8.94 -12.99
C GLY A 317 -1.64 -9.16 -13.99
N VAL A 318 -2.81 -9.58 -13.49
CA VAL A 318 -4.06 -9.59 -14.26
C VAL A 318 -5.07 -8.70 -13.54
N TYR A 319 -5.49 -7.64 -14.24
CA TYR A 319 -6.51 -6.70 -13.76
C TYR A 319 -7.91 -7.25 -14.06
N ALA A 320 -8.40 -8.15 -13.22
CA ALA A 320 -9.67 -8.85 -13.39
C ALA A 320 -10.80 -8.18 -12.58
N THR A 321 -10.90 -6.85 -12.66
CA THR A 321 -11.92 -6.06 -11.95
C THR A 321 -12.46 -4.93 -12.80
N ALA A 322 -13.72 -4.54 -12.56
CA ALA A 322 -14.36 -3.41 -13.21
C ALA A 322 -14.07 -2.05 -12.53
N ALA A 323 -13.22 -2.01 -11.50
CA ALA A 323 -12.82 -0.76 -10.86
C ALA A 323 -11.99 0.09 -11.84
N ARG A 324 -12.38 1.38 -12.02
CA ARG A 324 -11.78 2.31 -13.00
C ARG A 324 -11.41 3.65 -12.38
N THR A 325 -11.29 3.71 -11.05
CA THR A 325 -10.79 4.90 -10.37
C THR A 325 -9.28 4.97 -10.44
N GLU A 326 -8.73 6.16 -10.64
CA GLU A 326 -7.29 6.37 -10.70
C GLU A 326 -6.59 5.91 -9.43
N LEU A 327 -7.15 6.24 -8.28
CA LEU A 327 -6.63 5.82 -6.98
C LEU A 327 -6.41 4.30 -6.93
N PHE A 328 -7.46 3.53 -7.21
CA PHE A 328 -7.39 2.07 -7.17
C PHE A 328 -6.40 1.50 -8.20
N PHE A 329 -6.41 2.05 -9.44
CA PHE A 329 -5.50 1.62 -10.48
C PHE A 329 -4.04 1.84 -10.08
N ARG A 330 -3.69 3.03 -9.56
CA ARG A 330 -2.34 3.35 -9.07
C ARG A 330 -1.94 2.48 -7.87
N GLN A 331 -2.87 2.15 -6.99
CA GLN A 331 -2.62 1.21 -5.88
C GLN A 331 -2.27 -0.19 -6.39
N VAL A 332 -2.99 -0.71 -7.39
CA VAL A 332 -2.67 -2.00 -8.03
C VAL A 332 -1.29 -1.94 -8.71
N VAL A 333 -1.03 -0.93 -9.54
CA VAL A 333 0.29 -0.75 -10.20
C VAL A 333 1.40 -0.68 -9.17
N GLY A 334 1.18 -0.01 -8.05
CA GLY A 334 2.13 0.09 -6.94
C GLY A 334 2.58 -1.25 -6.34
N ARG A 335 1.87 -2.37 -6.63
CA ARG A 335 2.30 -3.72 -6.24
C ARG A 335 3.38 -4.28 -7.16
N PHE A 336 3.39 -3.83 -8.42
CA PHE A 336 4.27 -4.37 -9.45
C PHE A 336 5.56 -3.57 -9.65
N ILE A 337 5.60 -2.31 -9.22
CA ILE A 337 6.79 -1.45 -9.37
C ILE A 337 7.88 -1.68 -8.31
N ARG A 338 7.67 -2.55 -7.34
CA ARG A 338 8.60 -2.84 -6.24
C ARG A 338 9.79 -3.66 -6.75
N THR A 339 11.01 -3.31 -6.35
CA THR A 339 12.23 -4.00 -6.77
C THR A 339 12.63 -5.11 -5.79
N THR A 340 13.31 -6.13 -6.30
CA THR A 340 14.06 -7.12 -5.53
C THR A 340 15.56 -6.82 -5.63
N PRO A 341 16.40 -7.27 -4.68
CA PRO A 341 17.83 -6.98 -4.71
C PRO A 341 18.57 -7.52 -5.94
N SER A 342 18.05 -8.59 -6.53
CA SER A 342 18.64 -9.27 -7.70
C SER A 342 17.52 -9.91 -8.52
N PRO A 343 17.71 -10.00 -9.86
CA PRO A 343 18.70 -9.30 -10.68
C PRO A 343 18.44 -7.80 -10.74
N ARG A 344 19.42 -7.00 -11.19
CA ARG A 344 19.29 -5.54 -11.23
C ARG A 344 18.28 -5.05 -12.26
N ARG A 345 18.23 -5.72 -13.42
CA ARG A 345 17.28 -5.40 -14.50
C ARG A 345 15.97 -6.14 -14.22
N GLN A 346 14.91 -5.40 -14.03
CA GLN A 346 13.61 -5.94 -13.68
C GLN A 346 12.51 -5.16 -14.39
N MET A 347 11.55 -5.88 -14.96
CA MET A 347 10.33 -5.31 -15.52
C MET A 347 9.12 -6.07 -14.99
N SER A 348 7.99 -5.42 -14.92
CA SER A 348 6.71 -6.04 -14.58
C SER A 348 5.68 -5.80 -15.67
N TYR A 349 4.70 -6.68 -15.74
CA TYR A 349 3.67 -6.70 -16.77
C TYR A 349 2.30 -6.70 -16.11
N LEU A 350 1.39 -5.84 -16.57
CA LEU A 350 0.01 -5.80 -16.10
C LEU A 350 -0.93 -6.00 -17.29
N LEU A 351 -1.56 -7.17 -17.34
CA LEU A 351 -2.58 -7.49 -18.32
C LEU A 351 -3.91 -6.89 -17.86
N LEU A 352 -4.60 -6.16 -18.71
CA LEU A 352 -5.85 -5.46 -18.39
C LEU A 352 -6.80 -5.48 -19.57
N PRO A 353 -8.13 -5.35 -19.34
CA PRO A 353 -9.08 -5.14 -20.41
C PRO A 353 -8.76 -3.87 -21.21
N ALA A 354 -8.91 -3.92 -22.54
CA ALA A 354 -8.71 -2.74 -23.41
C ALA A 354 -9.80 -1.67 -23.27
N ASP A 355 -10.46 -1.60 -22.10
CA ASP A 355 -11.42 -0.55 -21.74
C ASP A 355 -10.78 0.84 -21.83
N SER A 356 -11.46 1.78 -22.49
CA SER A 356 -10.93 3.12 -22.79
C SER A 356 -10.43 3.86 -21.53
N ARG A 357 -11.13 3.73 -20.40
CA ARG A 357 -10.72 4.38 -19.16
C ARG A 357 -9.46 3.71 -18.55
N LEU A 358 -9.37 2.39 -18.63
CA LEU A 358 -8.17 1.67 -18.15
C LEU A 358 -6.97 1.96 -19.06
N LYS A 359 -7.16 2.01 -20.38
CA LYS A 359 -6.12 2.44 -21.33
C LYS A 359 -5.61 3.85 -21.01
N GLN A 360 -6.51 4.79 -20.72
CA GLN A 360 -6.15 6.16 -20.34
C GLN A 360 -5.30 6.18 -19.05
N LEU A 361 -5.70 5.44 -18.01
CA LEU A 361 -4.96 5.37 -16.75
C LEU A 361 -3.57 4.73 -16.94
N ALA A 362 -3.48 3.69 -17.77
CA ALA A 362 -2.21 3.08 -18.13
C ALA A 362 -1.31 4.06 -18.89
N PHE A 363 -1.87 4.80 -19.85
CA PHE A 363 -1.15 5.81 -20.63
C PHE A 363 -0.55 6.91 -19.76
N GLU A 364 -1.26 7.40 -18.74
CA GLU A 364 -0.71 8.41 -17.82
C GLU A 364 0.52 7.88 -17.08
N ILE A 365 0.53 6.62 -16.65
CA ILE A 365 1.71 6.02 -16.00
C ILE A 365 2.84 5.78 -17.01
N GLU A 366 2.52 5.37 -18.23
CA GLU A 366 3.50 5.26 -19.32
C GLU A 366 4.15 6.62 -19.64
N LYS A 367 3.39 7.69 -19.61
CA LYS A 367 3.89 9.05 -19.77
C LYS A 367 4.87 9.45 -18.66
N GLU A 368 4.57 9.07 -17.41
CA GLU A 368 5.50 9.24 -16.29
C GLU A 368 6.80 8.42 -16.53
N ARG A 369 6.71 7.21 -17.07
CA ARG A 369 7.87 6.39 -17.44
C ARG A 369 8.73 7.06 -18.55
N ARG A 370 8.10 7.62 -19.58
CA ARG A 370 8.81 8.37 -20.63
C ARG A 370 9.51 9.61 -20.05
N HIS A 371 8.86 10.32 -19.16
CA HIS A 371 9.49 11.45 -18.48
C HIS A 371 10.72 11.01 -17.65
N ALA A 372 10.71 9.82 -17.04
CA ALA A 372 11.89 9.27 -16.37
C ALA A 372 13.08 9.09 -17.32
N ILE A 373 12.85 8.70 -18.57
CA ILE A 373 13.90 8.57 -19.62
C ILE A 373 14.50 9.95 -19.93
N GLU A 374 13.69 11.00 -19.99
CA GLU A 374 14.16 12.37 -20.19
C GLU A 374 15.04 12.86 -19.03
N LEU A 375 14.68 12.49 -17.79
CA LEU A 375 15.45 12.82 -16.57
C LEU A 375 16.75 12.02 -16.43
N GLY A 376 16.78 10.78 -16.92
CA GLY A 376 17.92 9.87 -16.83
C GLY A 376 18.14 9.09 -18.13
N PRO A 377 18.87 9.66 -19.11
CA PRO A 377 19.06 9.03 -20.42
C PRO A 377 19.67 7.61 -20.38
N GLU A 378 20.46 7.29 -19.35
CA GLU A 378 21.02 5.93 -19.13
C GLU A 378 19.93 4.88 -18.90
N LEU A 379 18.72 5.31 -18.51
CA LEU A 379 17.56 4.43 -18.34
C LEU A 379 16.95 3.99 -19.69
N ALA A 380 17.14 4.79 -20.75
CA ALA A 380 16.61 4.50 -22.08
C ALA A 380 17.19 3.19 -22.63
N ASP A 381 18.52 3.06 -22.61
CA ASP A 381 19.22 1.87 -23.10
C ASP A 381 18.82 0.61 -22.33
N GLU A 382 18.63 0.73 -20.99
CA GLU A 382 18.19 -0.40 -20.17
C GLU A 382 16.75 -0.83 -20.47
N LEU A 383 15.86 0.11 -20.75
CA LEU A 383 14.45 -0.17 -21.07
C LEU A 383 14.32 -0.77 -22.47
N GLU A 384 15.09 -0.28 -23.43
CA GLU A 384 15.09 -0.78 -24.80
C GLU A 384 15.62 -2.23 -24.85
N GLU A 385 16.69 -2.55 -24.13
CA GLU A 385 17.19 -3.91 -23.99
C GLU A 385 16.17 -4.86 -23.33
N LEU A 386 15.46 -4.40 -22.30
CA LEU A 386 14.43 -5.20 -21.61
C LEU A 386 13.20 -5.48 -22.50
N ASP A 387 12.82 -4.54 -23.34
CA ASP A 387 11.72 -4.72 -24.31
C ASP A 387 12.13 -5.69 -25.44
N HIS A 388 13.42 -5.76 -25.81
CA HIS A 388 13.95 -6.66 -26.84
C HIS A 388 14.25 -8.10 -26.34
N GLU A 389 14.44 -8.31 -25.04
CA GLU A 389 14.70 -9.65 -24.47
C GLU A 389 13.48 -10.58 -24.50
N LEU A 390 12.29 -10.07 -24.84
CA LEU A 390 11.06 -10.83 -24.87
C LEU A 390 10.66 -11.14 -26.32
N PRO A 391 10.39 -12.40 -26.66
CA PRO A 391 10.02 -12.76 -28.03
C PRO A 391 8.75 -12.06 -28.48
N GLU A 392 8.78 -11.44 -29.65
CA GLU A 392 7.59 -10.95 -30.35
C GLU A 392 6.59 -12.10 -30.52
N ARG A 393 5.41 -12.00 -29.96
CA ARG A 393 4.37 -12.99 -30.13
C ARG A 393 3.31 -12.53 -31.11
N SER A 394 3.20 -13.31 -32.19
CA SER A 394 2.06 -13.26 -33.10
C SER A 394 0.86 -14.01 -32.46
N GLY A 395 -0.07 -13.29 -31.91
CA GLY A 395 -1.35 -13.80 -31.39
C GLY A 395 -2.49 -12.83 -31.69
N PRO A 396 -3.74 -13.14 -31.38
CA PRO A 396 -4.87 -12.20 -31.64
C PRO A 396 -4.75 -10.83 -30.95
N GLY A 397 -3.61 -10.56 -30.30
CA GLY A 397 -3.21 -9.28 -29.73
C GLY A 397 -2.23 -8.48 -30.60
N GLU A 398 -2.06 -8.77 -31.89
CA GLU A 398 -1.11 -8.09 -32.81
C GLU A 398 -1.29 -6.55 -32.92
N ALA A 399 -2.37 -6.01 -32.44
CA ALA A 399 -2.61 -4.56 -32.47
C ALA A 399 -1.87 -3.78 -31.37
N PHE A 400 -1.12 -4.41 -30.45
CA PHE A 400 -0.62 -3.77 -29.24
C PHE A 400 0.89 -3.82 -28.97
N SER A 401 1.71 -4.34 -29.88
CA SER A 401 3.18 -4.14 -29.78
C SER A 401 3.60 -2.66 -29.98
N ALA A 402 2.67 -1.82 -30.40
CA ALA A 402 2.91 -0.42 -30.73
C ALA A 402 2.98 0.54 -29.51
N LEU A 403 2.71 0.10 -28.28
CA LEU A 403 2.92 0.94 -27.08
C LEU A 403 4.36 0.85 -26.55
N SER A 404 5.15 -0.12 -26.98
CA SER A 404 6.54 -0.30 -26.57
C SER A 404 7.58 0.20 -27.58
N SER A 405 7.22 0.39 -28.84
CA SER A 405 8.14 0.91 -29.86
C SER A 405 7.65 2.24 -30.41
N GLY A 406 8.50 3.25 -30.34
CA GLY A 406 8.26 4.63 -30.69
C GLY A 406 7.41 4.87 -31.95
N GLU A 407 6.70 5.99 -31.92
CA GLU A 407 5.93 6.55 -33.04
C GLU A 407 4.70 5.73 -33.48
N ALA A 408 3.78 5.45 -32.56
CA ALA A 408 2.38 5.38 -32.94
C ALA A 408 1.80 6.81 -32.78
N GLU A 409 1.57 7.50 -33.89
CA GLU A 409 0.59 8.58 -33.95
C GLU A 409 -0.73 7.99 -33.44
N LEU A 410 -1.00 8.14 -32.13
CA LEU A 410 -2.34 8.01 -31.60
C LEU A 410 -3.14 9.06 -32.36
N ASP A 411 -4.16 8.61 -33.07
CA ASP A 411 -5.05 9.46 -33.85
C ASP A 411 -5.53 10.61 -32.97
N ASP A 412 -4.90 11.79 -33.09
CA ASP A 412 -5.25 13.03 -32.39
C ASP A 412 -6.75 13.36 -32.54
N ALA A 413 -7.40 12.76 -33.52
CA ALA A 413 -8.84 12.89 -33.76
C ALA A 413 -9.71 12.25 -32.66
N ILE A 414 -9.30 11.16 -32.01
CA ILE A 414 -10.08 10.52 -30.94
C ILE A 414 -9.88 11.26 -29.62
N LEU A 415 -8.68 11.75 -29.35
CA LEU A 415 -8.40 12.61 -28.19
C LEU A 415 -9.10 13.97 -28.33
N ALA A 416 -9.09 14.58 -29.50
CA ALA A 416 -9.75 15.86 -29.76
C ALA A 416 -11.28 15.79 -29.62
N GLN A 417 -11.93 14.70 -30.05
CA GLN A 417 -13.38 14.56 -29.90
C GLN A 417 -13.83 14.34 -28.46
N THR A 418 -13.04 13.67 -27.63
CA THR A 418 -13.38 13.46 -26.21
C THR A 418 -13.08 14.70 -25.38
N THR A 419 -12.04 15.46 -25.73
CA THR A 419 -11.65 16.70 -25.04
C THR A 419 -12.57 17.88 -25.42
N MET A 420 -13.05 17.97 -26.66
CA MET A 420 -13.95 19.04 -27.11
C MET A 420 -15.34 19.00 -26.47
N GLN A 421 -15.79 17.88 -25.93
CA GLN A 421 -17.08 17.83 -25.21
C GLN A 421 -17.00 18.19 -23.73
N LEU A 422 -15.80 18.30 -23.16
CA LEU A 422 -15.60 18.58 -21.73
C LEU A 422 -15.10 20.01 -21.41
N PHE A 423 -14.55 20.74 -22.41
CA PHE A 423 -14.01 22.10 -22.20
C PHE A 423 -14.42 23.04 -23.34
N ALA A 424 -15.69 23.43 -23.35
CA ALA A 424 -16.12 24.62 -24.08
C ALA A 424 -16.39 25.72 -23.04
N THR A 425 -15.32 26.41 -22.60
CA THR A 425 -15.34 27.84 -22.17
C THR A 425 -13.90 28.34 -21.95
N ASP A 426 -13.55 29.30 -22.78
CA ASP A 426 -12.80 30.55 -22.58
C ASP A 426 -11.37 30.57 -22.04
N ASP A 427 -10.50 31.12 -22.94
CA ASP A 427 -9.40 32.04 -22.76
C ASP A 427 -8.35 31.79 -21.64
N PHE A 428 -7.15 31.34 -22.03
CA PHE A 428 -5.96 31.53 -21.23
C PHE A 428 -4.82 32.24 -21.99
N ASP A 429 -4.43 33.34 -21.39
CA ASP A 429 -3.30 34.22 -21.74
C ASP A 429 -1.96 33.52 -21.36
N ASP A 430 -1.07 33.43 -22.35
CA ASP A 430 0.24 32.78 -22.27
C ASP A 430 1.29 33.81 -21.87
N SER A 431 1.77 33.76 -20.62
CA SER A 431 2.95 34.51 -20.18
C SER A 431 3.83 33.67 -19.23
N PRO A 432 5.12 33.52 -19.54
CA PRO A 432 6.01 32.63 -18.77
C PRO A 432 6.47 33.24 -17.46
N LYS A 433 6.41 32.52 -16.37
CA LYS A 433 7.01 32.88 -15.07
C LYS A 433 8.40 32.25 -14.91
N PRO A 434 9.33 32.93 -14.22
CA PRO A 434 10.74 32.60 -14.27
C PRO A 434 11.14 31.41 -13.39
N GLU A 435 12.02 30.60 -13.94
CA GLU A 435 12.76 29.52 -13.27
C GLU A 435 13.54 30.03 -12.05
N LYS A 436 13.36 29.37 -10.92
CA LYS A 436 14.29 29.46 -9.78
C LYS A 436 15.28 28.31 -9.85
N THR A 437 16.48 28.61 -10.27
CA THR A 437 17.66 27.75 -10.22
C THR A 437 17.96 27.37 -8.77
N LEU A 438 17.79 26.12 -8.43
CA LEU A 438 18.26 25.53 -7.17
C LEU A 438 19.71 25.08 -7.36
N THR A 439 20.64 25.84 -6.79
CA THR A 439 22.05 25.45 -6.67
C THR A 439 22.19 24.22 -5.79
N SER A 440 22.77 23.16 -6.35
CA SER A 440 23.10 21.92 -5.66
C SER A 440 24.20 22.19 -4.63
N THR A 441 23.85 22.14 -3.35
CA THR A 441 24.82 22.01 -2.27
C THR A 441 25.15 20.53 -2.08
N THR A 442 26.35 20.16 -2.44
CA THR A 442 26.98 18.86 -2.17
C THR A 442 26.94 18.58 -0.66
N SER A 443 25.99 17.75 -0.24
CA SER A 443 25.93 17.23 1.12
C SER A 443 26.93 16.09 1.24
N THR A 444 28.01 16.32 2.00
CA THR A 444 28.95 15.30 2.44
C THR A 444 28.20 14.16 3.14
N LYS A 445 28.19 12.99 2.51
CA LYS A 445 27.65 11.74 3.07
C LYS A 445 28.41 11.38 4.36
N ARG A 446 27.81 11.66 5.49
CA ARG A 446 28.23 11.05 6.77
C ARG A 446 27.70 9.61 6.73
N PRO A 447 28.55 8.57 6.86
CA PRO A 447 28.07 7.21 6.84
C PRO A 447 27.12 6.99 8.02
N LEU A 448 25.91 6.52 7.74
CA LEU A 448 25.01 5.99 8.76
C LEU A 448 25.77 4.89 9.49
N LYS A 449 26.00 5.06 10.80
CA LYS A 449 26.40 3.94 11.64
C LYS A 449 25.32 2.88 11.47
N SER A 450 25.71 1.73 10.94
CA SER A 450 24.91 0.51 10.94
C SER A 450 24.38 0.30 12.36
N LEU A 451 23.07 0.52 12.55
CA LEU A 451 22.40 0.09 13.76
C LEU A 451 22.37 -1.44 13.67
N ALA A 452 23.21 -2.10 14.44
CA ALA A 452 23.14 -3.54 14.61
C ALA A 452 21.71 -3.92 15.00
N PRO A 453 21.17 -5.06 14.53
CA PRO A 453 19.84 -5.50 14.92
C PRO A 453 19.83 -5.63 16.44
N LYS A 454 19.13 -4.72 17.12
CA LYS A 454 18.84 -4.87 18.54
C LYS A 454 17.87 -6.03 18.71
N SER A 455 18.09 -6.79 19.79
CA SER A 455 17.13 -7.73 20.40
C SER A 455 15.68 -7.32 20.16
N ASP A 456 14.80 -8.30 20.15
CA ASP A 456 13.34 -8.21 19.99
C ASP A 456 12.73 -6.84 20.32
N SER A 457 11.79 -6.35 19.52
CA SER A 457 11.11 -5.07 19.80
C SER A 457 10.48 -5.08 21.20
N ALA A 458 10.35 -3.92 21.85
CA ALA A 458 9.71 -3.82 23.16
C ALA A 458 8.32 -4.48 23.18
N PHE A 459 7.60 -4.37 22.06
CA PHE A 459 6.32 -5.06 21.88
C PHE A 459 6.47 -6.59 21.88
N ALA A 460 7.40 -7.16 21.11
CA ALA A 460 7.61 -8.60 21.05
C ALA A 460 8.03 -9.18 22.42
N VAL A 461 8.89 -8.45 23.15
CA VAL A 461 9.28 -8.83 24.51
C VAL A 461 8.06 -8.85 25.45
N ARG A 462 7.21 -7.83 25.39
CA ARG A 462 6.00 -7.76 26.24
C ARG A 462 4.97 -8.84 25.90
N GLU A 463 4.78 -9.16 24.62
CA GLU A 463 3.88 -10.25 24.21
C GLU A 463 4.39 -11.59 24.74
N ARG A 464 5.68 -11.87 24.62
CA ARG A 464 6.30 -13.08 25.20
C ARG A 464 6.10 -13.15 26.71
N LEU A 465 6.33 -12.06 27.44
CA LEU A 465 6.13 -12.00 28.89
C LEU A 465 4.65 -12.17 29.28
N ARG A 466 3.72 -11.73 28.45
CA ARG A 466 2.27 -11.92 28.67
C ARG A 466 1.87 -13.36 28.44
N GLU A 467 2.40 -14.00 27.41
CA GLU A 467 2.16 -15.42 27.13
C GLU A 467 2.73 -16.32 28.26
N GLU A 468 3.98 -16.08 28.66
CA GLU A 468 4.60 -16.72 29.80
C GLU A 468 3.76 -16.53 31.09
N ARG A 469 3.25 -15.31 31.31
CA ARG A 469 2.34 -15.06 32.45
C ARG A 469 1.06 -15.89 32.39
N LYS A 470 0.48 -16.08 31.21
CA LYS A 470 -0.73 -16.93 31.08
C LYS A 470 -0.44 -18.38 31.48
N GLU A 471 0.70 -18.92 31.04
CA GLU A 471 1.15 -20.25 31.39
C GLU A 471 1.38 -20.39 32.90
N LEU A 472 2.13 -19.45 33.50
CA LEU A 472 2.40 -19.42 34.92
C LEU A 472 1.13 -19.31 35.78
N VAL A 473 0.17 -18.47 35.36
CA VAL A 473 -1.14 -18.35 36.04
C VAL A 473 -1.92 -19.65 35.95
N ALA A 474 -1.88 -20.36 34.83
CA ALA A 474 -2.51 -21.66 34.68
C ALA A 474 -1.88 -22.72 35.60
N ASP A 475 -0.55 -22.70 35.73
CA ASP A 475 0.18 -23.61 36.60
C ASP A 475 -0.10 -23.35 38.09
N VAL A 476 -0.05 -22.08 38.52
CA VAL A 476 -0.43 -21.68 39.88
C VAL A 476 -1.87 -22.06 40.19
N SER A 477 -2.80 -21.83 39.26
CA SER A 477 -4.21 -22.20 39.43
C SER A 477 -4.40 -23.71 39.63
N ARG A 478 -3.68 -24.54 38.86
CA ARG A 478 -3.69 -26.00 39.00
C ARG A 478 -3.16 -26.47 40.36
N LYS A 479 -2.13 -25.78 40.86
CA LYS A 479 -1.50 -26.11 42.13
C LYS A 479 -2.31 -25.64 43.36
N THR A 480 -2.83 -24.42 43.33
CA THR A 480 -3.45 -23.77 44.48
C THR A 480 -4.99 -23.88 44.52
N GLY A 481 -5.61 -24.13 43.37
CA GLY A 481 -7.06 -24.07 43.22
C GLY A 481 -7.65 -22.66 43.13
N GLU A 482 -6.83 -21.61 43.15
CA GLU A 482 -7.25 -20.24 42.93
C GLU A 482 -7.69 -20.02 41.48
N SER A 483 -8.73 -19.21 41.26
CA SER A 483 -9.14 -18.83 39.89
C SER A 483 -8.12 -17.90 39.23
N TYR A 484 -8.02 -17.95 37.90
CA TYR A 484 -7.17 -17.06 37.11
C TYR A 484 -7.38 -15.58 37.45
N GLN A 485 -8.64 -15.21 37.71
CA GLN A 485 -9.01 -13.84 38.06
C GLN A 485 -8.45 -13.45 39.42
N GLN A 486 -8.51 -14.32 40.42
CA GLN A 486 -7.95 -14.08 41.78
C GLN A 486 -6.44 -13.96 41.74
N ILE A 487 -5.75 -14.86 41.03
CA ILE A 487 -4.29 -14.83 40.86
C ILE A 487 -3.84 -13.52 40.20
N ASN A 488 -4.46 -13.17 39.05
CA ASN A 488 -4.12 -11.94 38.37
C ASN A 488 -4.45 -10.70 39.19
N ALA A 489 -5.54 -10.66 39.93
CA ALA A 489 -5.90 -9.54 40.81
C ALA A 489 -4.88 -9.37 41.96
N ARG A 490 -4.41 -10.48 42.54
CA ARG A 490 -3.39 -10.48 43.59
C ARG A 490 -2.06 -9.93 43.06
N ILE A 491 -1.55 -10.49 41.97
CA ILE A 491 -0.29 -10.04 41.36
C ILE A 491 -0.37 -8.59 40.88
N ASN A 492 -1.46 -8.20 40.21
CA ASN A 492 -1.64 -6.82 39.75
C ASN A 492 -1.66 -5.81 40.90
N ARG A 493 -2.23 -6.17 42.05
CA ARG A 493 -2.23 -5.34 43.27
C ARG A 493 -0.80 -5.20 43.81
N GLU A 494 -0.03 -6.26 43.84
CA GLU A 494 1.36 -6.24 44.31
C GLU A 494 2.25 -5.39 43.41
N LEU A 495 2.00 -5.40 42.09
CA LEU A 495 2.70 -4.60 41.10
C LEU A 495 2.18 -3.15 40.99
N GLY A 496 1.08 -2.79 41.63
CA GLY A 496 0.46 -1.47 41.52
C GLY A 496 -0.16 -1.19 40.14
N VAL A 497 -0.56 -2.23 39.40
CA VAL A 497 -1.15 -2.08 38.05
C VAL A 497 -2.64 -2.43 38.05
N LYS A 498 -3.39 -1.75 37.17
CA LYS A 498 -4.85 -1.99 37.04
C LYS A 498 -5.18 -3.25 36.24
N SER A 499 -4.32 -3.61 35.30
CA SER A 499 -4.48 -4.78 34.42
C SER A 499 -3.14 -5.19 33.83
N VAL A 500 -3.04 -6.44 33.36
CA VAL A 500 -1.84 -6.97 32.67
C VAL A 500 -1.54 -6.18 31.38
N SER A 501 -2.56 -5.68 30.67
CA SER A 501 -2.39 -4.85 29.49
C SER A 501 -1.74 -3.49 29.76
N LYS A 502 -1.83 -3.00 30.98
CA LYS A 502 -1.26 -1.71 31.43
C LYS A 502 0.10 -1.85 32.14
N ALA A 503 0.60 -3.07 32.28
CA ALA A 503 1.88 -3.33 32.92
C ALA A 503 3.03 -3.02 31.97
N THR A 504 4.08 -2.35 32.48
CA THR A 504 5.34 -2.17 31.77
C THR A 504 6.09 -3.50 31.66
N ARG A 505 7.15 -3.55 30.82
CA ARG A 505 8.03 -4.71 30.72
C ARG A 505 8.56 -5.15 32.11
N GLU A 506 9.10 -4.20 32.87
CA GLU A 506 9.66 -4.48 34.20
C GLU A 506 8.60 -5.04 35.18
N GLN A 507 7.37 -4.52 35.11
CA GLN A 507 6.26 -5.02 35.92
C GLN A 507 5.82 -6.42 35.50
N LEU A 508 5.85 -6.75 34.21
CA LEU A 508 5.56 -8.10 33.75
C LEU A 508 6.65 -9.08 34.21
N GLU A 509 7.93 -8.73 34.05
CA GLU A 509 9.04 -9.56 34.52
C GLU A 509 8.95 -9.83 36.04
N LYS A 510 8.69 -8.79 36.84
CA LYS A 510 8.44 -8.95 38.28
C LYS A 510 7.25 -9.82 38.61
N GLY A 511 6.14 -9.66 37.86
CA GLY A 511 4.93 -10.45 38.05
C GLY A 511 5.13 -11.93 37.72
N ASN A 512 5.88 -12.25 36.67
CA ASN A 512 6.23 -13.62 36.30
C ASN A 512 7.13 -14.26 37.35
N ALA A 513 8.15 -13.52 37.87
CA ALA A 513 8.98 -13.99 38.98
C ALA A 513 8.22 -14.27 40.28
N LEU A 514 7.17 -13.49 40.59
CA LEU A 514 6.28 -13.78 41.72
C LEU A 514 5.50 -15.08 41.53
N LEU A 515 4.96 -15.31 40.34
CA LEU A 515 4.23 -16.53 40.01
C LEU A 515 5.14 -17.76 40.05
N GLU A 516 6.37 -17.65 39.52
CA GLU A 516 7.38 -18.74 39.65
C GLU A 516 7.71 -19.06 41.10
N ARG A 517 7.81 -18.05 41.96
CA ARG A 517 8.03 -18.26 43.40
C ARG A 517 6.85 -19.04 44.02
N ASP A 518 5.62 -18.70 43.69
CA ASP A 518 4.42 -19.41 44.16
C ASP A 518 4.40 -20.89 43.70
N LEU A 519 4.99 -21.18 42.56
CA LEU A 519 5.15 -22.56 42.08
C LEU A 519 6.25 -23.33 42.83
N ARG A 520 7.25 -22.69 43.44
CA ARG A 520 8.31 -23.33 44.18
C ARG A 520 7.96 -23.63 45.64
N ILE A 521 7.02 -22.87 46.20
CA ILE A 521 6.48 -23.10 47.55
C ILE A 521 5.41 -24.21 47.50
#